data_4dcdb0dd440bf059a56b98063da9db64
#
_entry.id   4dcdb0dd440bf059a56b98063da9db64
#
_cell.length_a   1.000
_cell.length_b   1.000
_cell.length_c   1.000
_cell.angle_alpha   90.00
_cell.angle_beta   90.00
_cell.angle_gamma   90.00
#
_symmetry.space_group_name_H-M   'P 1'
#
loop_
_entity.id
_entity.type
_entity.pdbx_description
1 polymer ?
#
loop_
_entity_poly.entity_id
_entity_poly.type
_entity_poly.pdbx_seq_one_letter_code
_entity_poly.pdbx_strand_id
1 'polypeptide(L)'
;MTRTARVLLAAAAAASTGFGGASFTSRWTAPDAKPGTFQGKPVVAVLMSKDDGLRQGIEGLLAHELTRRGMKGIAAWSLIPTAEIRDEEKAKERIRQSGAAGVVALRLVDRAQDAFATNPMYFTSPAYGSVWSGYWSYGWGGLYDPGQVRVDNVFYVEALVYSLEQNKLVWAGQSKTTNPKSAEDLVKQLVGKVASEVKKAGLVQKGS
;
A
#
# COMPACT_ATOMS: atom_id res chain seq x y z
N MET A 1 34.49 33.56 2.50
CA MET A 1 34.36 32.39 3.44
C MET A 1 33.06 31.73 3.19
N THR A 2 33.01 30.75 2.31
CA THR A 2 31.82 30.00 1.89
C THR A 2 31.76 28.69 2.64
N ARG A 3 30.77 28.50 3.50
CA ARG A 3 30.51 27.24 4.22
C ARG A 3 29.64 26.35 3.33
N THR A 4 30.26 25.34 2.73
CA THR A 4 29.61 24.24 2.03
C THR A 4 28.95 23.30 3.07
N ALA A 5 27.62 23.24 3.11
CA ALA A 5 26.88 22.27 3.90
C ALA A 5 26.94 20.91 3.17
N ARG A 6 27.66 19.95 3.76
CA ARG A 6 27.63 18.55 3.34
C ARG A 6 26.37 17.89 3.90
N VAL A 7 25.44 17.56 3.02
CA VAL A 7 24.30 16.67 3.34
C VAL A 7 24.84 15.25 3.41
N LEU A 8 24.96 14.70 4.60
CA LEU A 8 25.26 13.28 4.84
C LEU A 8 23.96 12.48 4.67
N LEU A 9 23.88 11.74 3.56
CA LEU A 9 22.86 10.73 3.32
C LEU A 9 23.25 9.49 4.14
N ALA A 10 22.65 9.33 5.32
CA ALA A 10 22.84 8.14 6.14
C ALA A 10 21.88 7.04 5.65
N ALA A 11 22.38 6.14 4.81
CA ALA A 11 21.72 4.88 4.50
C ALA A 11 21.92 3.93 5.67
N ALA A 12 20.96 3.85 6.60
CA ALA A 12 20.96 2.85 7.64
C ALA A 12 20.41 1.53 7.08
N ALA A 13 21.30 0.66 6.62
CA ALA A 13 21.01 -0.74 6.36
C ALA A 13 20.91 -1.48 7.70
N ALA A 14 19.72 -1.60 8.27
CA ALA A 14 19.47 -2.48 9.40
C ALA A 14 19.26 -3.90 8.89
N ALA A 15 20.29 -4.73 8.93
CA ALA A 15 20.17 -6.17 8.75
C ALA A 15 19.48 -6.76 9.98
N SER A 16 18.18 -6.97 9.93
CA SER A 16 17.46 -7.75 10.92
C SER A 16 17.43 -9.21 10.49
N THR A 17 18.28 -10.02 11.08
CA THR A 17 18.16 -11.49 11.10
C THR A 17 16.96 -11.84 11.96
N GLY A 18 15.79 -11.98 11.37
CA GLY A 18 14.56 -12.35 12.06
C GLY A 18 13.85 -13.47 11.32
N PHE A 19 13.53 -14.53 12.03
CA PHE A 19 12.69 -15.65 11.64
C PHE A 19 11.46 -15.18 10.83
N GLY A 20 11.20 -15.86 9.69
CA GLY A 20 10.04 -15.84 8.81
C GLY A 20 8.95 -14.79 9.04
N GLY A 21 9.16 -13.54 8.65
CA GLY A 21 8.16 -12.48 8.72
C GLY A 21 8.27 -11.52 7.55
N ALA A 22 7.19 -10.81 7.23
CA ALA A 22 7.22 -9.77 6.20
C ALA A 22 8.23 -8.66 6.58
N SER A 23 9.09 -8.28 5.65
CA SER A 23 10.04 -7.16 5.79
C SER A 23 9.88 -6.21 4.62
N PHE A 24 10.01 -4.90 4.84
CA PHE A 24 10.00 -3.95 3.73
C PHE A 24 11.38 -3.90 3.07
N THR A 25 11.44 -4.14 1.78
CA THR A 25 12.64 -4.04 0.94
C THR A 25 12.89 -2.60 0.50
N SER A 26 11.79 -1.85 0.29
CA SER A 26 11.86 -0.43 -0.03
C SER A 26 10.70 0.33 0.61
N ARG A 27 10.92 1.61 0.89
CA ARG A 27 9.90 2.52 1.45
C ARG A 27 10.14 3.92 0.94
N TRP A 28 9.04 4.62 0.71
CA TRP A 28 9.05 6.02 0.33
C TRP A 28 7.90 6.76 1.03
N THR A 29 8.16 7.98 1.43
CA THR A 29 7.15 8.89 1.98
C THR A 29 7.25 10.21 1.25
N ALA A 30 6.13 10.80 0.87
CA ALA A 30 6.12 12.09 0.20
C ALA A 30 6.77 13.14 1.11
N PRO A 31 7.70 13.98 0.60
CA PRO A 31 8.39 14.98 1.41
C PRO A 31 7.45 16.00 2.07
N ASP A 32 6.29 16.21 1.46
CA ASP A 32 5.25 17.13 1.91
C ASP A 32 4.04 16.39 2.52
N ALA A 33 4.20 15.12 2.91
CA ALA A 33 3.18 14.36 3.61
C ALA A 33 2.86 15.03 4.96
N LYS A 34 1.60 15.39 5.15
CA LYS A 34 1.16 16.10 6.37
C LYS A 34 0.92 15.11 7.51
N PRO A 35 1.47 15.34 8.72
CA PRO A 35 1.17 14.54 9.88
C PRO A 35 -0.34 14.49 10.18
N GLY A 36 -0.82 13.31 10.61
CA GLY A 36 -2.22 13.14 10.98
C GLY A 36 -3.23 13.21 9.84
N THR A 37 -2.78 13.15 8.58
CA THR A 37 -3.64 13.28 7.38
C THR A 37 -4.89 12.39 7.44
N PHE A 38 -4.80 11.19 8.02
CA PHE A 38 -5.89 10.21 8.06
C PHE A 38 -6.52 10.02 9.45
N GLN A 39 -6.06 10.76 10.47
CA GLN A 39 -6.58 10.60 11.83
C GLN A 39 -8.09 10.90 11.89
N GLY A 40 -8.86 9.93 12.38
CA GLY A 40 -10.32 10.02 12.51
C GLY A 40 -11.10 10.01 11.19
N LYS A 41 -10.41 9.96 10.04
CA LYS A 41 -11.01 10.03 8.71
C LYS A 41 -11.30 8.65 8.12
N PRO A 42 -12.29 8.54 7.20
CA PRO A 42 -12.52 7.32 6.44
C PRO A 42 -11.34 7.03 5.50
N VAL A 43 -10.87 5.78 5.51
CA VAL A 43 -9.80 5.28 4.64
C VAL A 43 -10.22 3.94 4.04
N VAL A 44 -10.21 3.86 2.72
CA VAL A 44 -10.60 2.64 2.00
C VAL A 44 -9.41 1.69 1.92
N ALA A 45 -9.66 0.45 2.30
CA ALA A 45 -8.73 -0.67 2.20
C ALA A 45 -9.02 -1.47 0.93
N VAL A 46 -8.04 -1.60 0.04
CA VAL A 46 -8.16 -2.26 -1.26
C VAL A 46 -7.13 -3.38 -1.37
N LEU A 47 -7.53 -4.56 -1.81
CA LEU A 47 -6.64 -5.59 -2.31
C LEU A 47 -6.88 -5.81 -3.80
N MET A 48 -5.85 -5.66 -4.61
CA MET A 48 -5.90 -6.04 -6.02
C MET A 48 -5.67 -7.54 -6.14
N SER A 49 -6.76 -8.29 -6.26
CA SER A 49 -6.77 -9.76 -6.38
C SER A 49 -7.92 -10.21 -7.29
N LYS A 50 -7.67 -11.27 -8.06
CA LYS A 50 -8.71 -11.96 -8.85
C LYS A 50 -9.60 -12.85 -7.99
N ASP A 51 -9.11 -13.27 -6.82
CA ASP A 51 -9.84 -14.09 -5.86
C ASP A 51 -10.68 -13.19 -4.98
N ASP A 52 -12.00 -13.25 -5.15
CA ASP A 52 -12.95 -12.43 -4.39
C ASP A 52 -13.00 -12.80 -2.91
N GLY A 53 -12.85 -14.06 -2.57
CA GLY A 53 -12.83 -14.51 -1.17
C GLY A 53 -11.60 -13.96 -0.46
N LEU A 54 -10.43 -14.07 -1.09
CA LEU A 54 -9.19 -13.51 -0.60
C LEU A 54 -9.30 -11.97 -0.49
N ARG A 55 -9.85 -11.32 -1.51
CA ARG A 55 -10.06 -9.87 -1.54
C ARG A 55 -10.89 -9.41 -0.35
N GLN A 56 -12.07 -10.02 -0.14
CA GLN A 56 -12.97 -9.65 0.94
C GLN A 56 -12.35 -9.87 2.32
N GLY A 57 -11.70 -11.02 2.53
CA GLY A 57 -11.04 -11.35 3.79
C GLY A 57 -9.93 -10.35 4.14
N ILE A 58 -9.11 -10.00 3.17
CA ILE A 58 -7.95 -9.12 3.35
C ILE A 58 -8.34 -7.66 3.50
N GLU A 59 -9.24 -7.18 2.67
CA GLU A 59 -9.77 -5.82 2.79
C GLU A 59 -10.45 -5.62 4.14
N GLY A 60 -11.19 -6.64 4.63
CA GLY A 60 -11.78 -6.62 5.96
C GLY A 60 -10.74 -6.54 7.09
N LEU A 61 -9.70 -7.37 7.03
CA LEU A 61 -8.59 -7.33 8.00
C LEU A 61 -7.86 -5.99 7.98
N LEU A 62 -7.54 -5.48 6.79
CA LEU A 62 -6.88 -4.19 6.64
C LEU A 62 -7.74 -3.04 7.18
N ALA A 63 -9.03 -3.02 6.86
CA ALA A 63 -9.96 -2.01 7.36
C ALA A 63 -10.06 -2.06 8.90
N HIS A 64 -10.13 -3.26 9.49
CA HIS A 64 -10.10 -3.43 10.94
C HIS A 64 -8.82 -2.89 11.57
N GLU A 65 -7.65 -3.20 10.99
CA GLU A 65 -6.37 -2.71 11.49
C GLU A 65 -6.21 -1.19 11.34
N LEU A 66 -6.72 -0.60 10.27
CA LEU A 66 -6.77 0.85 10.11
C LEU A 66 -7.64 1.49 11.21
N THR A 67 -8.78 0.87 11.52
CA THR A 67 -9.68 1.34 12.59
C THR A 67 -9.02 1.29 13.95
N ARG A 68 -8.33 0.19 14.28
CA ARG A 68 -7.57 0.07 15.53
C ARG A 68 -6.46 1.13 15.70
N ARG A 69 -6.08 1.79 14.62
CA ARG A 69 -5.04 2.84 14.61
C ARG A 69 -5.60 4.26 14.49
N GLY A 70 -6.89 4.42 14.73
CA GLY A 70 -7.53 5.73 14.82
C GLY A 70 -8.01 6.32 13.50
N MET A 71 -8.10 5.51 12.45
CA MET A 71 -8.81 5.86 11.21
C MET A 71 -10.23 5.26 11.22
N LYS A 72 -11.03 5.55 10.21
CA LYS A 72 -12.29 4.83 9.95
C LYS A 72 -12.06 3.93 8.74
N GLY A 73 -11.58 2.69 8.96
CA GLY A 73 -11.29 1.74 7.90
C GLY A 73 -12.55 1.25 7.21
N ILE A 74 -12.57 1.29 5.88
CA ILE A 74 -13.67 0.79 5.03
C ILE A 74 -13.09 -0.22 4.06
N ALA A 75 -13.63 -1.44 4.03
CA ALA A 75 -13.23 -2.44 3.06
C ALA A 75 -13.82 -2.12 1.69
N ALA A 76 -13.01 -2.11 0.63
CA ALA A 76 -13.47 -1.73 -0.70
C ALA A 76 -14.58 -2.63 -1.25
N TRP A 77 -14.58 -3.91 -0.91
CA TRP A 77 -15.64 -4.84 -1.34
C TRP A 77 -17.04 -4.42 -0.86
N SER A 78 -17.15 -3.68 0.25
CA SER A 78 -18.42 -3.16 0.75
C SER A 78 -18.93 -1.94 -0.03
N LEU A 79 -18.06 -1.30 -0.80
CA LEU A 79 -18.37 -0.12 -1.60
C LEU A 79 -18.52 -0.46 -3.08
N ILE A 80 -17.66 -1.34 -3.59
CA ILE A 80 -17.49 -1.62 -5.01
C ILE A 80 -17.88 -3.07 -5.28
N PRO A 81 -19.02 -3.29 -5.95
CA PRO A 81 -19.42 -4.64 -6.38
C PRO A 81 -18.35 -5.28 -7.25
N THR A 82 -18.19 -6.61 -7.17
CA THR A 82 -17.20 -7.35 -7.96
C THR A 82 -17.33 -7.08 -9.47
N ALA A 83 -18.54 -6.94 -9.98
CA ALA A 83 -18.78 -6.63 -11.39
C ALA A 83 -18.26 -5.24 -11.83
N GLU A 84 -18.09 -4.32 -10.89
CA GLU A 84 -17.62 -2.95 -11.13
C GLU A 84 -16.14 -2.75 -10.78
N ILE A 85 -15.48 -3.74 -10.18
CA ILE A 85 -14.12 -3.59 -9.64
C ILE A 85 -13.07 -3.22 -10.69
N ARG A 86 -13.27 -3.59 -11.95
CA ARG A 86 -12.38 -3.28 -13.06
C ARG A 86 -12.72 -1.96 -13.76
N ASP A 87 -13.89 -1.41 -13.48
CA ASP A 87 -14.35 -0.15 -14.05
C ASP A 87 -13.82 1.01 -13.20
N GLU A 88 -12.80 1.68 -13.72
CA GLU A 88 -12.10 2.77 -13.01
C GLU A 88 -13.08 3.88 -12.60
N GLU A 89 -13.94 4.31 -13.50
CA GLU A 89 -14.82 5.45 -13.23
C GLU A 89 -15.88 5.09 -12.18
N LYS A 90 -16.44 3.88 -12.24
CA LYS A 90 -17.38 3.42 -11.21
C LYS A 90 -16.72 3.24 -9.85
N ALA A 91 -15.55 2.61 -9.82
CA ALA A 91 -14.80 2.42 -8.57
C ALA A 91 -14.44 3.75 -7.93
N LYS A 92 -13.97 4.71 -8.70
CA LYS A 92 -13.65 6.07 -8.28
C LYS A 92 -14.87 6.79 -7.72
N GLU A 93 -16.00 6.70 -8.39
CA GLU A 93 -17.25 7.30 -7.93
C GLU A 93 -17.72 6.68 -6.60
N ARG A 94 -17.69 5.33 -6.46
CA ARG A 94 -18.02 4.65 -5.21
C ARG A 94 -17.12 5.10 -4.04
N ILE A 95 -15.81 5.18 -4.28
CA ILE A 95 -14.86 5.66 -3.28
C ILE A 95 -15.13 7.12 -2.93
N ARG A 96 -15.40 7.98 -3.90
CA ARG A 96 -15.75 9.39 -3.68
C ARG A 96 -17.00 9.54 -2.83
N GLN A 97 -18.05 8.78 -3.13
CA GLN A 97 -19.32 8.79 -2.39
C GLN A 97 -19.16 8.32 -0.93
N SER A 98 -18.18 7.48 -0.63
CA SER A 98 -17.90 7.05 0.74
C SER A 98 -17.33 8.17 1.63
N GLY A 99 -16.95 9.31 1.07
CA GLY A 99 -16.31 10.41 1.79
C GLY A 99 -14.90 10.07 2.29
N ALA A 100 -14.24 9.08 1.67
CA ALA A 100 -12.91 8.66 2.07
C ALA A 100 -11.88 9.78 1.85
N ALA A 101 -11.01 9.98 2.85
CA ALA A 101 -9.87 10.89 2.77
C ALA A 101 -8.65 10.24 2.12
N GLY A 102 -8.60 8.90 2.09
CA GLY A 102 -7.48 8.16 1.53
C GLY A 102 -7.80 6.72 1.17
N VAL A 103 -6.86 6.11 0.47
CA VAL A 103 -6.89 4.69 0.07
C VAL A 103 -5.58 4.04 0.46
N VAL A 104 -5.67 2.85 1.06
CA VAL A 104 -4.54 1.93 1.25
C VAL A 104 -4.75 0.77 0.30
N ALA A 105 -3.90 0.66 -0.71
CA ALA A 105 -3.95 -0.39 -1.72
C ALA A 105 -2.82 -1.40 -1.51
N LEU A 106 -3.16 -2.69 -1.56
CA LEU A 106 -2.23 -3.80 -1.55
C LEU A 106 -2.29 -4.54 -2.88
N ARG A 107 -1.14 -4.92 -3.42
CA ARG A 107 -1.01 -5.71 -4.64
C ARG A 107 0.13 -6.72 -4.52
N LEU A 108 -0.12 -7.96 -4.91
CA LEU A 108 0.96 -8.93 -5.11
C LEU A 108 1.73 -8.54 -6.38
N VAL A 109 3.05 -8.39 -6.28
CA VAL A 109 3.93 -8.05 -7.41
C VAL A 109 4.81 -9.23 -7.78
N ASP A 110 5.11 -9.36 -9.08
CA ASP A 110 6.02 -10.37 -9.56
C ASP A 110 7.48 -10.00 -9.30
N ARG A 111 8.33 -11.01 -9.24
CA ARG A 111 9.78 -10.90 -9.01
C ARG A 111 10.50 -10.03 -10.06
N ALA A 112 10.02 -10.00 -11.29
CA ALA A 112 10.57 -9.18 -12.37
C ALA A 112 10.44 -7.66 -12.11
N GLN A 113 9.55 -7.24 -11.22
CA GLN A 113 9.32 -5.83 -10.87
C GLN A 113 10.15 -5.35 -9.68
N ASP A 114 10.89 -6.22 -9.00
CA ASP A 114 11.68 -5.89 -7.82
C ASP A 114 12.76 -4.84 -8.07
N ALA A 115 13.41 -4.90 -9.22
CA ALA A 115 14.49 -3.97 -9.57
C ALA A 115 14.01 -2.50 -9.64
N PHE A 116 12.74 -2.30 -9.96
CA PHE A 116 12.14 -0.96 -10.06
C PHE A 116 11.65 -0.47 -8.69
N ALA A 117 11.15 -1.35 -7.85
CA ALA A 117 10.57 -1.01 -6.56
C ALA A 117 11.63 -0.67 -5.49
N THR A 118 12.90 -0.99 -5.71
CA THR A 118 13.99 -0.59 -4.81
C THR A 118 14.38 0.89 -4.95
N ASN A 119 13.97 1.55 -6.05
CA ASN A 119 14.23 2.97 -6.25
C ASN A 119 13.03 3.82 -5.77
N PRO A 120 13.19 4.69 -4.76
CA PRO A 120 12.12 5.57 -4.30
C PRO A 120 11.52 6.46 -5.40
N MET A 121 12.29 6.81 -6.42
CA MET A 121 11.82 7.57 -7.59
C MET A 121 10.75 6.83 -8.39
N TYR A 122 10.71 5.50 -8.31
CA TYR A 122 9.73 4.69 -9.01
C TYR A 122 8.30 5.01 -8.58
N PHE A 123 8.06 5.21 -7.28
CA PHE A 123 6.73 5.52 -6.75
C PHE A 123 6.20 6.91 -7.16
N THR A 124 7.06 7.77 -7.69
CA THR A 124 6.67 9.08 -8.24
C THR A 124 6.55 9.07 -9.75
N SER A 125 6.80 7.93 -10.40
CA SER A 125 6.74 7.81 -11.86
C SER A 125 5.30 7.90 -12.37
N PRO A 126 5.09 8.33 -13.63
CA PRO A 126 3.77 8.35 -14.26
C PRO A 126 3.08 6.97 -14.32
N ALA A 127 3.86 5.86 -14.30
CA ALA A 127 3.33 4.50 -14.30
C ALA A 127 2.53 4.16 -13.04
N TYR A 128 2.92 4.72 -11.87
CA TYR A 128 2.12 4.63 -10.65
C TYR A 128 1.00 5.66 -10.60
N GLY A 129 1.01 6.59 -11.54
CA GLY A 129 0.13 7.73 -11.50
C GLY A 129 0.27 8.48 -10.17
N SER A 130 0.71 9.69 -10.18
CA SER A 130 0.71 10.53 -8.98
C SER A 130 -0.69 10.66 -8.38
N VAL A 131 -1.70 10.26 -9.15
CA VAL A 131 -3.12 10.27 -8.80
C VAL A 131 -3.67 8.85 -8.67
N TRP A 132 -4.60 8.66 -7.73
CA TRP A 132 -5.24 7.38 -7.42
C TRP A 132 -5.84 6.67 -8.65
N SER A 133 -6.52 7.41 -9.53
CA SER A 133 -7.19 6.83 -10.69
C SER A 133 -6.23 6.11 -11.64
N GLY A 134 -5.06 6.68 -11.92
CA GLY A 134 -4.06 6.03 -12.76
C GLY A 134 -3.52 4.72 -12.17
N TYR A 135 -3.33 4.68 -10.85
CA TYR A 135 -2.92 3.44 -10.18
C TYR A 135 -4.00 2.36 -10.22
N TRP A 136 -5.28 2.73 -10.15
CA TRP A 136 -6.39 1.76 -10.23
C TRP A 136 -6.32 0.94 -11.51
N SER A 137 -6.26 1.59 -12.67
CA SER A 137 -6.15 0.92 -13.96
C SER A 137 -4.86 0.11 -14.09
N TYR A 138 -3.73 0.67 -13.69
CA TYR A 138 -2.43 0.00 -13.72
C TYR A 138 -2.42 -1.28 -12.87
N GLY A 139 -2.89 -1.20 -11.63
CA GLY A 139 -2.87 -2.33 -10.70
C GLY A 139 -3.76 -3.48 -11.17
N TRP A 140 -4.97 -3.19 -11.62
CA TRP A 140 -5.89 -4.20 -12.15
C TRP A 140 -5.43 -4.74 -13.50
N GLY A 141 -4.88 -3.91 -14.38
CA GLY A 141 -4.31 -4.33 -15.66
C GLY A 141 -3.24 -5.41 -15.47
N GLY A 142 -2.28 -5.19 -14.59
CA GLY A 142 -1.22 -6.14 -14.29
C GLY A 142 -1.69 -7.48 -13.72
N LEU A 143 -2.85 -7.51 -13.04
CA LEU A 143 -3.44 -8.75 -12.53
C LEU A 143 -4.16 -9.59 -13.61
N TYR A 144 -4.76 -8.93 -14.59
CA TYR A 144 -5.59 -9.60 -15.60
C TYR A 144 -4.82 -9.92 -16.90
N ASP A 145 -3.63 -9.35 -17.08
CA ASP A 145 -2.68 -9.68 -18.13
C ASP A 145 -1.33 -10.09 -17.53
N PRO A 146 -1.28 -11.21 -16.79
CA PRO A 146 -0.08 -11.64 -16.11
C PRO A 146 0.87 -12.31 -17.12
N GLY A 147 2.04 -11.77 -17.30
CA GLY A 147 3.18 -12.54 -17.74
C GLY A 147 3.39 -13.74 -16.79
N GLN A 148 3.98 -14.82 -17.26
CA GLN A 148 4.08 -16.12 -16.58
C GLN A 148 4.57 -16.02 -15.13
N VAL A 149 3.77 -16.50 -14.17
CA VAL A 149 4.09 -16.55 -12.73
C VAL A 149 4.96 -17.76 -12.45
N ARG A 150 6.18 -17.56 -11.92
CA ARG A 150 6.99 -18.60 -11.32
C ARG A 150 6.69 -18.69 -9.82
N VAL A 151 6.36 -19.90 -9.36
CA VAL A 151 6.02 -20.15 -7.95
C VAL A 151 7.33 -20.40 -7.16
N ASP A 152 7.91 -19.37 -6.60
CA ASP A 152 8.82 -19.49 -5.47
C ASP A 152 8.04 -19.13 -4.19
N ASN A 153 8.39 -19.72 -3.03
CA ASN A 153 7.77 -19.44 -1.73
C ASN A 153 8.10 -18.04 -1.19
N VAL A 154 8.37 -17.09 -2.06
CA VAL A 154 8.70 -15.72 -1.74
C VAL A 154 7.66 -14.82 -2.36
N PHE A 155 6.99 -14.06 -1.50
CA PHE A 155 5.92 -13.14 -1.89
C PHE A 155 6.41 -11.70 -1.75
N TYR A 156 6.25 -10.95 -2.82
CA TYR A 156 6.47 -9.50 -2.82
C TYR A 156 5.12 -8.81 -2.87
N VAL A 157 4.86 -7.96 -1.90
CA VAL A 157 3.61 -7.21 -1.83
C VAL A 157 3.92 -5.73 -1.81
N GLU A 158 3.35 -5.04 -2.73
CA GLU A 158 3.35 -3.59 -2.80
C GLU A 158 2.20 -3.04 -1.97
N ALA A 159 2.48 -2.02 -1.17
CA ALA A 159 1.52 -1.29 -0.39
C ALA A 159 1.63 0.21 -0.72
N LEU A 160 0.54 0.81 -1.13
CA LEU A 160 0.47 2.21 -1.51
C LEU A 160 -0.59 2.93 -0.69
N VAL A 161 -0.30 4.15 -0.26
CA VAL A 161 -1.23 5.00 0.47
C VAL A 161 -1.42 6.30 -0.30
N TYR A 162 -2.64 6.52 -0.75
CA TYR A 162 -3.05 7.74 -1.45
C TYR A 162 -3.85 8.65 -0.53
N SER A 163 -3.57 9.95 -0.58
CA SER A 163 -4.46 10.99 -0.07
C SER A 163 -5.41 11.41 -1.20
N LEU A 164 -6.70 11.19 -1.01
CA LEU A 164 -7.73 11.65 -1.94
C LEU A 164 -7.95 13.16 -1.86
N GLU A 165 -7.77 13.74 -0.66
CA GLU A 165 -7.84 15.18 -0.46
C GLU A 165 -6.73 15.94 -1.22
N GLN A 166 -5.51 15.36 -1.28
CA GLN A 166 -4.37 15.93 -1.98
C GLN A 166 -4.23 15.37 -3.41
N ASN A 167 -5.05 14.38 -3.76
CA ASN A 167 -5.01 13.64 -5.02
C ASN A 167 -3.62 13.15 -5.38
N LYS A 168 -2.89 12.56 -4.41
CA LYS A 168 -1.52 12.09 -4.61
C LYS A 168 -1.14 10.89 -3.74
N LEU A 169 -0.10 10.18 -4.18
CA LEU A 169 0.60 9.18 -3.38
C LEU A 169 1.32 9.87 -2.21
N VAL A 170 1.12 9.39 -0.98
CA VAL A 170 1.76 9.95 0.23
C VAL A 170 2.71 8.98 0.90
N TRP A 171 2.53 7.68 0.68
CA TRP A 171 3.44 6.65 1.16
C TRP A 171 3.40 5.42 0.24
N ALA A 172 4.53 4.78 0.07
CA ALA A 172 4.68 3.54 -0.68
C ALA A 172 5.69 2.62 0.00
N GLY A 173 5.49 1.32 -0.12
CA GLY A 173 6.43 0.33 0.35
C GLY A 173 6.28 -0.99 -0.39
N GLN A 174 7.39 -1.69 -0.58
CA GLN A 174 7.42 -3.06 -1.06
C GLN A 174 7.90 -3.96 0.06
N SER A 175 7.15 -5.01 0.33
CA SER A 175 7.51 -6.02 1.32
C SER A 175 7.90 -7.33 0.63
N LYS A 176 8.80 -8.06 1.28
CA LYS A 176 9.18 -9.44 0.97
C LYS A 176 8.78 -10.33 2.13
N THR A 177 8.08 -11.42 1.86
CA THR A 177 7.76 -12.45 2.85
C THR A 177 8.20 -13.81 2.30
N THR A 178 8.95 -14.56 3.12
CA THR A 178 9.45 -15.88 2.74
C THR A 178 8.71 -16.94 3.55
N ASN A 179 8.20 -17.97 2.87
CA ASN A 179 7.53 -19.14 3.46
C ASN A 179 6.40 -18.78 4.44
N PRO A 180 5.40 -17.97 4.06
CA PRO A 180 4.23 -17.77 4.90
C PRO A 180 3.47 -19.10 5.04
N LYS A 181 2.88 -19.33 6.22
CA LYS A 181 2.13 -20.55 6.52
C LYS A 181 0.85 -20.68 5.68
N SER A 182 0.26 -19.57 5.32
CA SER A 182 -0.93 -19.46 4.47
C SER A 182 -1.03 -18.04 3.88
N ALA A 183 -1.91 -17.84 2.91
CA ALA A 183 -2.22 -16.51 2.38
C ALA A 183 -2.76 -15.57 3.48
N GLU A 184 -3.58 -16.09 4.38
CA GLU A 184 -4.12 -15.33 5.51
C GLU A 184 -3.02 -14.89 6.49
N ASP A 185 -2.06 -15.78 6.79
CA ASP A 185 -0.90 -15.48 7.64
C ASP A 185 -0.02 -14.38 7.00
N LEU A 186 0.28 -14.52 5.71
CA LEU A 186 1.00 -13.51 4.93
C LEU A 186 0.34 -12.12 5.12
N VAL A 187 -0.95 -12.08 4.96
CA VAL A 187 -1.72 -10.84 4.99
C VAL A 187 -1.79 -10.25 6.39
N LYS A 188 -2.08 -11.04 7.41
CA LYS A 188 -2.07 -10.56 8.81
C LYS A 188 -0.74 -9.90 9.16
N GLN A 189 0.37 -10.54 8.79
CA GLN A 189 1.70 -9.99 9.01
C GLN A 189 1.91 -8.69 8.24
N LEU A 190 1.51 -8.65 6.97
CA LEU A 190 1.66 -7.49 6.10
C LEU A 190 0.82 -6.31 6.56
N VAL A 191 -0.47 -6.53 6.82
CA VAL A 191 -1.40 -5.49 7.28
C VAL A 191 -0.90 -4.83 8.56
N GLY A 192 -0.46 -5.63 9.53
CA GLY A 192 0.14 -5.11 10.76
C GLY A 192 1.35 -4.22 10.49
N LYS A 193 2.21 -4.62 9.55
CA LYS A 193 3.41 -3.87 9.19
C LYS A 193 3.10 -2.60 8.38
N VAL A 194 2.23 -2.66 7.37
CA VAL A 194 1.82 -1.47 6.60
C VAL A 194 1.24 -0.42 7.54
N ALA A 195 0.30 -0.81 8.39
CA ALA A 195 -0.32 0.11 9.33
C ALA A 195 0.70 0.68 10.35
N SER A 196 1.70 -0.10 10.77
CA SER A 196 2.80 0.38 11.60
C SER A 196 3.68 1.39 10.87
N GLU A 197 4.00 1.15 9.59
CA GLU A 197 4.81 2.07 8.79
C GLU A 197 4.07 3.38 8.46
N VAL A 198 2.78 3.31 8.16
CA VAL A 198 1.92 4.50 7.98
C VAL A 198 1.91 5.36 9.25
N LYS A 199 1.90 4.72 10.44
CA LYS A 199 2.04 5.41 11.73
C LYS A 199 3.43 6.01 11.92
N LYS A 200 4.50 5.27 11.62
CA LYS A 200 5.89 5.78 11.69
C LYS A 200 6.13 6.94 10.71
N ALA A 201 5.51 6.91 9.55
CA ALA A 201 5.50 8.00 8.58
C ALA A 201 4.72 9.25 9.07
N GLY A 202 4.12 9.20 10.26
CA GLY A 202 3.38 10.30 10.84
C GLY A 202 2.00 10.55 10.22
N LEU A 203 1.57 9.72 9.27
CA LEU A 203 0.27 9.90 8.59
C LEU A 203 -0.94 9.64 9.52
N VAL A 204 -0.69 8.93 10.63
CA VAL A 204 -1.65 8.73 11.73
C VAL A 204 -0.94 9.02 13.04
N GLN A 205 -1.58 9.75 13.93
CA GLN A 205 -1.03 10.07 15.25
C GLN A 205 -1.07 8.83 16.17
N LYS A 206 -0.18 8.79 17.19
CA LYS A 206 -0.33 7.84 18.29
C LYS A 206 -1.66 8.13 18.97
N GLY A 207 -2.58 7.16 18.98
CA GLY A 207 -3.71 7.23 19.89
C GLY A 207 -3.18 7.39 21.32
N SER A 208 -3.66 8.38 22.00
CA SER A 208 -3.46 8.59 23.44
C SER A 208 -4.10 7.46 24.23
#